data_638356e2ee089a789ba08a446bc4c87b
#
_entry.id   638356e2ee089a789ba08a446bc4c87b
#
_cell.length_a   1.000
_cell.length_b   1.000
_cell.length_c   1.000
_cell.angle_alpha   90.00
_cell.angle_beta   90.00
_cell.angle_gamma   90.00
#
_symmetry.space_group_name_H-M   'P 1'
#
loop_
_entity.id
_entity.type
_entity.pdbx_description
1 polymer ?
#
loop_
_entity_poly.entity_id
_entity_poly.type
_entity_poly.pdbx_seq_one_letter_code
_entity_poly.pdbx_strand_id
1 'polypeptide(L)'
;RERLGDQGYGQVNMQDVVSGVCSIFSVSQEEMVGQSRRKNIAEARQVAAYLAREVLDMPLSEIGVHLGGRDHTTIMHAHKKVSELLKNDDKFKRRVDIIYNELNLS
;
A
#
# COMPACT_ATOMS: atom_id res chain seq x y z
N ARG A 1 14.46 -14.27 14.57
CA ARG A 1 14.06 -14.20 14.52
C ARG A 1 13.69 -14.03 14.27
N GLU A 2 14.06 -13.87 14.33
CA GLU A 2 13.64 -13.74 14.35
C GLU A 2 13.35 -13.48 13.92
N ARG A 3 13.95 -13.64 14.23
CA ARG A 3 13.63 -13.61 14.08
C ARG A 3 13.64 -13.56 13.70
N LEU A 4 14.14 -13.48 13.71
CA LEU A 4 13.97 -13.46 13.66
C LEU A 4 13.79 -13.31 13.34
N GLY A 5 14.22 -13.16 13.30
CA GLY A 5 13.82 -13.18 13.40
C GLY A 5 13.72 -13.06 13.01
N ASP A 6 13.89 -13.22 13.16
CA ASP A 6 13.56 -13.14 13.03
C ASP A 6 13.32 -12.79 12.67
N GLN A 7 13.64 -12.69 12.69
CA GLN A 7 13.38 -12.41 12.33
C GLN A 7 13.02 -11.78 11.88
N GLY A 8 12.93 -11.84 12.79
CA GLY A 8 11.94 -11.38 11.97
C GLY A 8 12.03 -10.16 11.16
N TYR A 9 12.82 -9.59 11.12
CA TYR A 9 12.97 -8.52 10.16
C TYR A 9 12.68 -9.06 8.76
N GLY A 10 12.26 -8.20 7.86
CA GLY A 10 11.98 -8.57 6.49
C GLY A 10 10.65 -9.26 6.29
N GLN A 11 9.90 -9.45 7.36
CA GLN A 11 8.60 -10.11 7.26
C GLN A 11 7.48 -9.09 7.30
N VAL A 12 7.39 -8.31 6.21
CA VAL A 12 6.34 -7.31 6.08
C VAL A 12 5.04 -8.00 5.68
N ASN A 13 3.96 -7.69 6.38
CA ASN A 13 2.65 -8.22 6.02
C ASN A 13 1.70 -7.09 5.58
N MET A 14 0.49 -7.45 5.21
CA MET A 14 -0.47 -6.47 4.71
C MET A 14 -0.79 -5.41 5.77
N GLN A 15 -0.87 -5.81 7.04
CA GLN A 15 -1.12 -4.86 8.10
C GLN A 15 -0.03 -3.80 8.19
N ASP A 16 1.23 -4.22 8.00
CA ASP A 16 2.35 -3.28 8.00
C ASP A 16 2.25 -2.31 6.83
N VAL A 17 1.89 -2.81 5.66
CA VAL A 17 1.72 -1.97 4.47
C VAL A 17 0.62 -0.93 4.72
N VAL A 18 -0.52 -1.38 5.20
CA VAL A 18 -1.65 -0.47 5.46
C VAL A 18 -1.27 0.57 6.51
N SER A 19 -0.63 0.15 7.59
CA SER A 19 -0.23 1.08 8.65
C SER A 19 0.75 2.13 8.13
N GLY A 20 1.72 1.72 7.33
CA GLY A 20 2.69 2.66 6.76
C GLY A 20 2.04 3.68 5.85
N VAL A 21 1.12 3.22 5.00
CA VAL A 21 0.41 4.12 4.10
C VAL A 21 -0.48 5.07 4.89
N CYS A 22 -1.20 4.56 5.87
CA CYS A 22 -2.07 5.40 6.70
C CYS A 22 -1.27 6.51 7.39
N SER A 23 -0.10 6.17 7.90
CA SER A 23 0.75 7.14 8.58
C SER A 23 1.18 8.27 7.66
N ILE A 24 1.66 7.92 6.46
CA ILE A 24 2.20 8.91 5.52
C ILE A 24 1.10 9.75 4.87
N PHE A 25 -0.04 9.15 4.60
CA PHE A 25 -1.15 9.85 3.93
C PHE A 25 -2.15 10.46 4.90
N SER A 26 -1.95 10.29 6.21
CA SER A 26 -2.87 10.80 7.24
C SER A 26 -4.29 10.29 7.04
N VAL A 27 -4.40 8.99 6.85
CA VAL A 27 -5.67 8.31 6.58
C VAL A 27 -5.84 7.23 7.66
N SER A 28 -7.07 7.05 8.15
CA SER A 28 -7.33 5.99 9.13
C SER A 28 -7.51 4.65 8.43
N GLN A 29 -7.37 3.56 9.19
CA GLN A 29 -7.60 2.24 8.63
C GLN A 29 -9.06 2.06 8.22
N GLU A 30 -9.98 2.66 8.96
CA GLU A 30 -11.39 2.64 8.58
C GLU A 30 -11.62 3.29 7.23
N GLU A 31 -10.95 4.42 6.99
CA GLU A 31 -11.07 5.13 5.71
C GLU A 31 -10.48 4.29 4.57
N MET A 32 -9.41 3.54 4.86
CA MET A 32 -8.79 2.70 3.85
C MET A 32 -9.75 1.65 3.29
N VAL A 33 -10.60 1.09 4.13
CA VAL A 33 -11.52 0.03 3.71
C VAL A 33 -12.93 0.55 3.44
N GLY A 34 -13.15 1.85 3.63
CA GLY A 34 -14.48 2.46 3.47
C GLY A 34 -14.79 2.88 2.05
N GLN A 35 -15.84 3.68 1.92
CA GLN A 35 -16.36 4.09 0.62
C GLN A 35 -15.97 5.51 0.21
N SER A 36 -15.17 6.19 1.03
CA SER A 36 -14.80 7.57 0.72
C SER A 36 -14.06 7.70 -0.61
N ARG A 37 -14.36 8.76 -1.34
CA ARG A 37 -13.71 9.06 -2.62
C ARG A 37 -12.82 10.31 -2.54
N ARG A 38 -12.56 10.78 -1.32
CA ARG A 38 -11.66 11.92 -1.15
C ARG A 38 -10.30 11.57 -1.73
N LYS A 39 -9.68 12.59 -2.34
CA LYS A 39 -8.47 12.36 -3.13
C LYS A 39 -7.36 11.67 -2.34
N ASN A 40 -7.06 12.18 -1.14
CA ASN A 40 -5.97 11.60 -0.35
C ASN A 40 -6.27 10.18 0.10
N ILE A 41 -7.54 9.87 0.37
CA ILE A 41 -7.93 8.52 0.77
C ILE A 41 -7.85 7.57 -0.41
N ALA A 42 -8.31 8.02 -1.58
CA ALA A 42 -8.24 7.22 -2.80
C ALA A 42 -6.78 6.92 -3.16
N GLU A 43 -5.91 7.93 -3.06
CA GLU A 43 -4.49 7.73 -3.33
C GLU A 43 -3.86 6.76 -2.34
N ALA A 44 -4.22 6.88 -1.06
CA ALA A 44 -3.71 5.97 -0.04
C ALA A 44 -4.07 4.51 -0.37
N ARG A 45 -5.33 4.26 -0.75
CA ARG A 45 -5.75 2.92 -1.15
C ARG A 45 -4.96 2.42 -2.35
N GLN A 46 -4.75 3.29 -3.32
CA GLN A 46 -4.02 2.91 -4.53
C GLN A 46 -2.58 2.56 -4.21
N VAL A 47 -1.94 3.33 -3.33
CA VAL A 47 -0.57 3.03 -2.92
C VAL A 47 -0.51 1.72 -2.13
N ALA A 48 -1.48 1.48 -1.23
CA ALA A 48 -1.52 0.22 -0.49
C ALA A 48 -1.66 -0.96 -1.45
N ALA A 49 -2.51 -0.84 -2.46
CA ALA A 49 -2.68 -1.88 -3.46
C ALA A 49 -1.38 -2.14 -4.23
N TYR A 50 -0.73 -1.07 -4.63
CA TYR A 50 0.54 -1.17 -5.37
C TYR A 50 1.60 -1.87 -4.52
N LEU A 51 1.76 -1.45 -3.28
CA LEU A 51 2.78 -2.03 -2.41
C LEU A 51 2.48 -3.48 -2.07
N ALA A 52 1.20 -3.82 -1.84
CA ALA A 52 0.84 -5.21 -1.58
C ALA A 52 1.21 -6.10 -2.76
N ARG A 53 1.02 -5.62 -3.97
CA ARG A 53 1.40 -6.38 -5.16
C ARG A 53 2.91 -6.46 -5.34
N GLU A 54 3.61 -5.34 -5.20
CA GLU A 54 5.04 -5.27 -5.46
C GLU A 54 5.89 -5.88 -4.34
N VAL A 55 5.49 -5.69 -3.10
CA VAL A 55 6.29 -6.12 -1.95
C VAL A 55 5.90 -7.51 -1.47
N LEU A 56 4.60 -7.77 -1.41
CA LEU A 56 4.09 -9.03 -0.87
C LEU A 56 3.75 -10.05 -1.95
N ASP A 57 3.77 -9.63 -3.20
CA ASP A 57 3.40 -10.48 -4.34
C ASP A 57 2.02 -11.09 -4.13
N MET A 58 1.12 -10.30 -3.53
CA MET A 58 -0.22 -10.77 -3.19
C MET A 58 -1.12 -10.77 -4.43
N PRO A 59 -1.94 -11.79 -4.61
CA PRO A 59 -2.89 -11.79 -5.74
C PRO A 59 -3.84 -10.60 -5.68
N LEU A 60 -4.21 -10.08 -6.85
CA LEU A 60 -5.06 -8.89 -6.92
C LEU A 60 -6.39 -9.08 -6.20
N SER A 61 -6.98 -10.27 -6.30
CA SER A 61 -8.25 -10.54 -5.62
C SER A 61 -8.11 -10.50 -4.11
N GLU A 62 -7.00 -10.99 -3.60
CA GLU A 62 -6.74 -10.96 -2.16
C GLU A 62 -6.52 -9.53 -1.67
N ILE A 63 -5.79 -8.73 -2.45
CA ILE A 63 -5.60 -7.32 -2.11
C ILE A 63 -6.96 -6.63 -2.01
N GLY A 64 -7.85 -6.92 -2.95
CA GLY A 64 -9.18 -6.33 -2.94
C GLY A 64 -9.95 -6.65 -1.66
N VAL A 65 -9.83 -7.88 -1.17
CA VAL A 65 -10.48 -8.27 0.09
C VAL A 65 -9.95 -7.43 1.24
N HIS A 66 -8.64 -7.25 1.31
CA HIS A 66 -8.03 -6.46 2.40
C HIS A 66 -8.40 -4.97 2.33
N LEU A 67 -8.76 -4.48 1.16
CA LEU A 67 -9.09 -3.08 0.98
C LEU A 67 -10.59 -2.83 0.84
N GLY A 68 -11.37 -3.58 1.61
CA GLY A 68 -12.80 -3.33 1.74
C GLY A 68 -13.67 -4.06 0.74
N GLY A 69 -13.16 -5.13 0.16
CA GLY A 69 -13.95 -5.96 -0.75
C GLY A 69 -14.01 -5.42 -2.17
N ARG A 70 -12.96 -4.75 -2.61
CA ARG A 70 -12.87 -4.25 -3.99
C ARG A 70 -12.47 -5.37 -4.93
N ASP A 71 -12.97 -5.32 -6.16
CA ASP A 71 -12.66 -6.39 -7.10
C ASP A 71 -11.25 -6.26 -7.69
N HIS A 72 -10.80 -7.33 -8.34
CA HIS A 72 -9.42 -7.38 -8.86
C HIS A 72 -9.17 -6.35 -9.97
N THR A 73 -10.18 -5.99 -10.74
CA THR A 73 -10.04 -5.01 -11.79
C THR A 73 -9.74 -3.62 -11.22
N THR A 74 -10.43 -3.27 -10.13
CA THR A 74 -10.18 -2.01 -9.42
C THR A 74 -8.73 -1.98 -8.91
N ILE A 75 -8.26 -3.10 -8.34
CA ILE A 75 -6.90 -3.18 -7.83
C ILE A 75 -5.88 -3.09 -8.96
N MET A 76 -6.15 -3.73 -10.09
CA MET A 76 -5.29 -3.66 -11.26
C MET A 76 -5.14 -2.22 -11.75
N HIS A 77 -6.25 -1.48 -11.83
CA HIS A 77 -6.20 -0.07 -12.23
C HIS A 77 -5.44 0.79 -11.22
N ALA A 78 -5.60 0.50 -9.93
CA ALA A 78 -4.88 1.21 -8.88
C ALA A 78 -3.37 1.00 -9.04
N HIS A 79 -2.95 -0.23 -9.27
CA HIS A 79 -1.55 -0.55 -9.46
C HIS A 79 -0.97 0.22 -10.65
N LYS A 80 -1.69 0.21 -11.76
CA LYS A 80 -1.24 0.90 -12.98
C LYS A 80 -1.11 2.41 -12.74
N LYS A 81 -2.10 2.99 -12.06
CA LYS A 81 -2.08 4.43 -11.80
C LYS A 81 -0.87 4.82 -10.95
N VAL A 82 -0.59 4.04 -9.89
CA VAL A 82 0.55 4.33 -9.03
C VAL A 82 1.85 4.16 -9.81
N SER A 83 1.95 3.12 -10.64
CA SER A 83 3.13 2.92 -11.47
C SER A 83 3.43 4.13 -12.33
N GLU A 84 2.39 4.72 -12.92
CA GLU A 84 2.53 5.91 -13.75
C GLU A 84 2.91 7.14 -12.93
N LEU A 85 2.29 7.31 -11.77
CA LEU A 85 2.59 8.44 -10.91
C LEU A 85 4.04 8.40 -10.42
N LEU A 86 4.56 7.21 -10.13
CA LEU A 86 5.93 7.07 -9.68
C LEU A 86 6.94 7.51 -10.74
N LYS A 87 6.56 7.44 -12.00
CA LYS A 87 7.43 7.87 -13.10
C LYS A 87 7.35 9.37 -13.37
N ASN A 88 6.19 9.97 -13.09
CA ASN A 88 5.89 11.32 -13.56
C ASN A 88 5.74 12.36 -12.47
N ASP A 89 5.68 11.95 -11.20
CA ASP A 89 5.41 12.86 -10.08
C ASP A 89 6.43 12.63 -8.98
N ASP A 90 7.42 13.52 -8.90
CA ASP A 90 8.52 13.39 -7.92
C ASP A 90 8.04 13.48 -6.48
N LYS A 91 7.05 14.31 -6.20
CA LYS A 91 6.50 14.42 -4.84
C LYS A 91 5.85 13.12 -4.41
N PHE A 92 5.07 12.54 -5.32
CA PHE A 92 4.41 11.28 -5.05
C PHE A 92 5.45 10.19 -4.80
N LYS A 93 6.48 10.15 -5.65
CA LYS A 93 7.55 9.16 -5.50
C LYS A 93 8.24 9.29 -4.15
N ARG A 94 8.51 10.51 -3.70
CA ARG A 94 9.14 10.71 -2.39
C ARG A 94 8.28 10.20 -1.25
N ARG A 95 6.96 10.40 -1.34
CA ARG A 95 6.05 9.90 -0.31
C ARG A 95 6.09 8.37 -0.24
N VAL A 96 6.09 7.72 -1.40
CA VAL A 96 6.17 6.26 -1.45
C VAL A 96 7.52 5.78 -0.94
N ASP A 97 8.61 6.49 -1.28
CA ASP A 97 9.93 6.14 -0.78
C ASP A 97 9.99 6.20 0.75
N ILE A 98 9.32 7.18 1.37
CA ILE A 98 9.26 7.26 2.83
C ILE A 98 8.58 6.02 3.40
N ILE A 99 7.52 5.54 2.75
CA ILE A 99 6.85 4.32 3.19
C ILE A 99 7.80 3.13 3.11
N TYR A 100 8.56 3.01 2.01
CA TYR A 100 9.55 1.96 1.89
C TYR A 100 10.56 2.00 3.04
N ASN A 101 11.03 3.19 3.39
CA ASN A 101 11.97 3.34 4.51
C ASN A 101 11.33 2.94 5.84
N GLU A 102 10.08 3.32 6.05
CA GLU A 102 9.34 2.97 7.27
C GLU A 102 9.21 1.46 7.43
N LEU A 103 9.07 0.76 6.30
CA LEU A 103 8.91 -0.69 6.30
C LEU A 103 10.25 -1.41 6.19
N ASN A 104 11.35 -0.69 6.17
CA ASN A 104 12.70 -1.26 6.07
C ASN A 104 12.89 -2.07 4.78
N LEU A 105 12.35 -1.57 3.68
CA LEU A 105 12.39 -2.27 2.39
C LEU A 105 13.46 -1.74 1.44
N SER A 106 14.11 -0.66 1.79
CA SER A 106 15.12 -0.06 0.91
C SER A 106 16.54 -0.46 1.26
#